data_de01bebb43d75592da7e2b243be2edcd
#
_entry.id   de01bebb43d75592da7e2b243be2edcd
#
_cell.length_a   1.000
_cell.length_b   1.000
_cell.length_c   1.000
_cell.angle_alpha   90.00
_cell.angle_beta   90.00
_cell.angle_gamma   90.00
#
_symmetry.space_group_name_H-M   'P 1'
#
loop_
_entity.id
_entity.type
_entity.pdbx_description
1 polymer ?
#
loop_
_entity_poly.entity_id
_entity_poly.type
_entity_poly.pdbx_seq_one_letter_code
_entity_poly.pdbx_strand_id
1 'polypeptide(L)'
;MINKKLLFSVKESIPYIQKNVLYQWIRLICNVCSTACLCLIIAKHRSILWIGILFICLILRYIVNQKAIEMSYLSSHIVKETLRSRLYKKLSKIGIEYTNKWSTAEIVQLSSEGIEQLETYFANYIPQFFYPLIAPITLFIIISFMNFKAALVLLVCVPLIPMRQLGSYFHIAMNGMAASDKLFAILEKEIEEKQNVKLDSYSISAHNLHFGYTDKEVLQGIHFKAFKEMIGFVGESGKSTIVSLLMGQYSNYRGELKLSNYEIKDINIYPYMALVSLESYLFSGTLKDNLSVAKDASEKEMNSVLEKVGILDFVHEQGGLNMHIEKRPFMETKTFCSQCKVHCYKKDKREQIRKVMRFSGPRMLVYHPIMAIRHLYYQITDK
;
A
#
# COMPACT_ATOMS: atom_id res chain seq x y z
N MET A 1 11.59 -23.34 3.81
CA MET A 1 11.72 -23.43 2.36
C MET A 1 10.50 -22.86 1.63
N ILE A 2 9.43 -23.56 1.36
CA ILE A 2 8.20 -22.94 0.81
C ILE A 2 7.21 -22.66 1.93
N ASN A 3 6.81 -21.40 2.11
CA ASN A 3 5.78 -21.03 3.10
C ASN A 3 4.41 -21.38 2.51
N LYS A 4 3.85 -22.52 2.98
CA LYS A 4 2.54 -22.99 2.53
C LYS A 4 1.42 -22.01 2.82
N LYS A 5 1.46 -21.36 3.99
CA LYS A 5 0.46 -20.35 4.41
C LYS A 5 0.42 -19.18 3.42
N LEU A 6 1.60 -18.68 3.04
CA LEU A 6 1.75 -17.62 2.05
C LEU A 6 1.27 -18.07 0.67
N LEU A 7 1.70 -19.24 0.20
CA LEU A 7 1.32 -19.77 -1.10
C LEU A 7 -0.21 -19.94 -1.23
N PHE A 8 -0.86 -20.48 -0.21
CA PHE A 8 -2.32 -20.68 -0.22
C PHE A 8 -3.11 -19.41 0.09
N SER A 9 -2.47 -18.37 0.58
CA SER A 9 -3.14 -17.06 0.78
C SER A 9 -3.49 -16.38 -0.54
N VAL A 10 -2.72 -16.62 -1.62
CA VAL A 10 -2.98 -16.06 -2.96
C VAL A 10 -3.15 -17.21 -3.96
N LYS A 11 -4.24 -17.97 -3.81
CA LYS A 11 -4.53 -19.14 -4.65
C LYS A 11 -4.63 -18.82 -6.15
N GLU A 12 -5.04 -17.61 -6.47
CA GLU A 12 -5.20 -17.11 -7.84
C GLU A 12 -3.87 -17.06 -8.63
N SER A 13 -2.72 -16.98 -7.94
CA SER A 13 -1.39 -16.99 -8.58
C SER A 13 -0.89 -18.40 -8.94
N ILE A 14 -1.40 -19.45 -8.29
CA ILE A 14 -0.92 -20.82 -8.43
C ILE A 14 -0.98 -21.34 -9.89
N PRO A 15 -2.07 -21.13 -10.66
CA PRO A 15 -2.13 -21.59 -12.06
C PRO A 15 -1.05 -20.97 -12.94
N TYR A 16 -0.68 -19.71 -12.69
CA TYR A 16 0.36 -19.01 -13.44
C TYR A 16 1.76 -19.54 -13.09
N ILE A 17 2.00 -19.86 -11.82
CA ILE A 17 3.24 -20.50 -11.38
C ILE A 17 3.39 -21.88 -12.03
N GLN A 18 2.34 -22.70 -12.04
CA GLN A 18 2.34 -24.02 -12.68
C GLN A 18 2.61 -23.93 -14.18
N LYS A 19 1.96 -22.99 -14.88
CA LYS A 19 2.23 -22.75 -16.31
C LYS A 19 3.66 -22.27 -16.55
N ASN A 20 4.20 -21.42 -15.68
CA ASN A 20 5.60 -20.98 -15.77
C ASN A 20 6.54 -22.16 -15.68
N VAL A 21 6.39 -23.03 -14.67
CA VAL A 21 7.20 -24.24 -14.49
C VAL A 21 7.09 -25.18 -15.71
N LEU A 22 5.89 -25.35 -16.25
CA LEU A 22 5.64 -26.14 -17.46
C LEU A 22 6.38 -25.56 -18.68
N TYR A 23 6.30 -24.26 -18.90
CA TYR A 23 7.03 -23.60 -20.00
C TYR A 23 8.55 -23.70 -19.83
N GLN A 24 9.07 -23.58 -18.61
CA GLN A 24 10.49 -23.79 -18.36
C GLN A 24 10.91 -25.24 -18.67
N TRP A 25 10.06 -26.21 -18.38
CA TRP A 25 10.31 -27.62 -18.71
C TRP A 25 10.28 -27.86 -20.23
N ILE A 26 9.30 -27.32 -20.96
CA ILE A 26 9.26 -27.41 -22.44
C ILE A 26 10.52 -26.76 -23.04
N ARG A 27 10.95 -25.61 -22.51
CA ARG A 27 12.21 -24.95 -22.89
C ARG A 27 13.42 -25.87 -22.69
N LEU A 28 13.46 -26.63 -21.61
CA LEU A 28 14.51 -27.61 -21.36
C LEU A 28 14.52 -28.68 -22.47
N ILE A 29 13.37 -29.25 -22.82
CA ILE A 29 13.26 -30.24 -23.89
C ILE A 29 13.74 -29.67 -25.22
N CYS A 30 13.32 -28.45 -25.58
CA CYS A 30 13.81 -27.78 -26.78
C CYS A 30 15.34 -27.61 -26.78
N ASN A 31 15.95 -27.30 -25.62
CA ASN A 31 17.39 -27.21 -25.50
C ASN A 31 18.08 -28.57 -25.75
N VAL A 32 17.54 -29.66 -25.15
CA VAL A 32 18.06 -31.00 -25.34
C VAL A 32 17.99 -31.42 -26.83
N CYS A 33 16.84 -31.21 -27.47
CA CYS A 33 16.65 -31.47 -28.89
C CYS A 33 17.60 -30.63 -29.77
N SER A 34 17.76 -29.36 -29.49
CA SER A 34 18.68 -28.47 -30.23
C SER A 34 20.13 -28.95 -30.11
N THR A 35 20.55 -29.34 -28.89
CA THR A 35 21.90 -29.88 -28.66
C THR A 35 22.11 -31.23 -29.38
N ALA A 36 21.12 -32.12 -29.35
CA ALA A 36 21.17 -33.38 -30.06
C ALA A 36 21.28 -33.19 -31.58
N CYS A 37 20.48 -32.27 -32.16
CA CYS A 37 20.58 -31.92 -33.59
C CYS A 37 21.97 -31.38 -33.94
N LEU A 38 22.55 -30.49 -33.12
CA LEU A 38 23.90 -29.98 -33.36
C LEU A 38 24.94 -31.11 -33.33
N CYS A 39 24.88 -32.03 -32.37
CA CYS A 39 25.78 -33.18 -32.29
C CYS A 39 25.67 -34.09 -33.53
N LEU A 40 24.45 -34.33 -34.04
CA LEU A 40 24.23 -35.12 -35.24
C LEU A 40 24.75 -34.43 -36.51
N ILE A 41 24.60 -33.13 -36.65
CA ILE A 41 25.16 -32.35 -37.76
C ILE A 41 26.69 -32.42 -37.74
N ILE A 42 27.33 -32.30 -36.58
CA ILE A 42 28.78 -32.38 -36.42
C ILE A 42 29.28 -33.81 -36.72
N ALA A 43 28.54 -34.84 -36.32
CA ALA A 43 28.86 -36.26 -36.59
C ALA A 43 28.71 -36.63 -38.09
N LYS A 44 28.67 -35.69 -39.01
CA LYS A 44 28.55 -35.86 -40.49
C LYS A 44 27.20 -36.39 -40.99
N HIS A 45 26.15 -36.46 -40.17
CA HIS A 45 24.79 -36.69 -40.65
C HIS A 45 24.22 -35.37 -41.23
N ARG A 46 24.80 -34.86 -42.31
CA ARG A 46 24.42 -33.57 -42.95
C ARG A 46 23.11 -33.63 -43.71
N SER A 47 22.04 -34.07 -43.07
CA SER A 47 20.71 -33.99 -43.63
C SER A 47 20.10 -32.62 -43.38
N ILE A 48 19.47 -32.03 -44.40
CA ILE A 48 18.74 -30.76 -44.28
C ILE A 48 17.63 -30.81 -43.25
N LEU A 49 17.13 -32.02 -42.96
CA LEU A 49 16.14 -32.28 -41.92
C LEU A 49 16.61 -31.86 -40.52
N TRP A 50 17.86 -32.18 -40.14
CA TRP A 50 18.40 -31.84 -38.81
C TRP A 50 18.56 -30.33 -38.66
N ILE A 51 18.89 -29.62 -39.73
CA ILE A 51 18.96 -28.16 -39.74
C ILE A 51 17.56 -27.58 -39.57
N GLY A 52 16.56 -28.11 -40.27
CA GLY A 52 15.15 -27.68 -40.13
C GLY A 52 14.63 -27.89 -38.71
N ILE A 53 14.86 -29.08 -38.11
CA ILE A 53 14.46 -29.38 -36.72
C ILE A 53 15.16 -28.41 -35.74
N LEU A 54 16.45 -28.14 -35.92
CA LEU A 54 17.18 -27.21 -35.08
C LEU A 54 16.53 -25.80 -35.10
N PHE A 55 16.20 -25.27 -36.27
CA PHE A 55 15.54 -23.97 -36.40
C PHE A 55 14.15 -23.97 -35.72
N ILE A 56 13.37 -25.01 -35.91
CA ILE A 56 12.06 -25.15 -35.25
C ILE A 56 12.23 -25.16 -33.72
N CYS A 57 13.19 -25.93 -33.20
CA CYS A 57 13.45 -25.99 -31.75
C CYS A 57 13.89 -24.61 -31.20
N LEU A 58 14.71 -23.86 -31.93
CA LEU A 58 15.15 -22.52 -31.50
C LEU A 58 13.98 -21.52 -31.49
N ILE A 59 13.13 -21.54 -32.51
CA ILE A 59 11.92 -20.68 -32.56
C ILE A 59 10.97 -21.05 -31.41
N LEU A 60 10.69 -22.34 -31.24
CA LEU A 60 9.79 -22.82 -30.18
C LEU A 60 10.35 -22.44 -28.80
N ARG A 61 11.66 -22.63 -28.58
CA ARG A 61 12.35 -22.20 -27.36
C ARG A 61 12.16 -20.72 -27.08
N TYR A 62 12.26 -19.87 -28.10
CA TYR A 62 12.05 -18.43 -27.95
C TYR A 62 10.61 -18.11 -27.53
N ILE A 63 9.63 -18.66 -28.23
CA ILE A 63 8.20 -18.46 -27.94
C ILE A 63 7.86 -18.92 -26.52
N VAL A 64 8.30 -20.11 -26.15
CA VAL A 64 8.04 -20.69 -24.82
C VAL A 64 8.71 -19.85 -23.71
N ASN A 65 9.92 -19.33 -23.98
CA ASN A 65 10.59 -18.43 -23.04
C ASN A 65 9.80 -17.14 -22.81
N GLN A 66 9.25 -16.52 -23.86
CA GLN A 66 8.39 -15.33 -23.73
C GLN A 66 7.12 -15.64 -22.93
N LYS A 67 6.52 -16.81 -23.16
CA LYS A 67 5.35 -17.25 -22.39
C LYS A 67 5.68 -17.53 -20.91
N ALA A 68 6.86 -18.05 -20.61
CA ALA A 68 7.29 -18.22 -19.22
C ALA A 68 7.46 -16.86 -18.49
N ILE A 69 8.05 -15.86 -19.17
CA ILE A 69 8.19 -14.51 -18.63
C ILE A 69 6.81 -13.86 -18.41
N GLU A 70 5.89 -14.00 -19.36
CA GLU A 70 4.52 -13.50 -19.25
C GLU A 70 3.79 -14.10 -18.04
N MET A 71 3.90 -15.41 -17.83
CA MET A 71 3.30 -16.08 -16.67
C MET A 71 3.93 -15.64 -15.34
N SER A 72 5.24 -15.40 -15.33
CA SER A 72 5.93 -14.84 -14.17
C SER A 72 5.38 -13.47 -13.82
N TYR A 73 5.26 -12.58 -14.82
CA TYR A 73 4.70 -11.24 -14.65
C TYR A 73 3.25 -11.28 -14.14
N LEU A 74 2.39 -12.10 -14.74
CA LEU A 74 0.98 -12.22 -14.32
C LEU A 74 0.87 -12.74 -12.88
N SER A 75 1.69 -13.73 -12.51
CA SER A 75 1.73 -14.24 -11.14
C SER A 75 2.10 -13.14 -10.15
N SER A 76 3.14 -12.36 -10.45
CA SER A 76 3.61 -11.27 -9.59
C SER A 76 2.58 -10.15 -9.45
N HIS A 77 1.94 -9.75 -10.56
CA HIS A 77 0.92 -8.71 -10.57
C HIS A 77 -0.28 -9.07 -9.68
N ILE A 78 -0.79 -10.30 -9.80
CA ILE A 78 -1.91 -10.80 -8.99
C ILE A 78 -1.56 -10.81 -7.50
N VAL A 79 -0.35 -11.25 -7.15
CA VAL A 79 0.11 -11.27 -5.76
C VAL A 79 0.16 -9.87 -5.18
N LYS A 80 0.76 -8.94 -5.93
CA LYS A 80 0.91 -7.52 -5.54
C LYS A 80 -0.46 -6.86 -5.30
N GLU A 81 -1.36 -6.99 -6.25
CA GLU A 81 -2.70 -6.42 -6.18
C GLU A 81 -3.51 -7.01 -5.01
N THR A 82 -3.53 -8.34 -4.91
CA THR A 82 -4.29 -9.05 -3.87
C THR A 82 -3.79 -8.69 -2.47
N LEU A 83 -2.48 -8.73 -2.24
CA LEU A 83 -1.92 -8.47 -0.91
C LEU A 83 -2.06 -7.00 -0.51
N ARG A 84 -1.83 -6.06 -1.44
CA ARG A 84 -2.07 -4.63 -1.20
C ARG A 84 -3.54 -4.36 -0.86
N SER A 85 -4.46 -4.87 -1.67
CA SER A 85 -5.89 -4.69 -1.44
C SER A 85 -6.32 -5.25 -0.06
N ARG A 86 -5.85 -6.45 0.32
CA ARG A 86 -6.14 -7.04 1.62
C ARG A 86 -5.56 -6.23 2.77
N LEU A 87 -4.30 -5.76 2.63
CA LEU A 87 -3.65 -4.93 3.63
C LEU A 87 -4.43 -3.63 3.84
N TYR A 88 -4.76 -2.90 2.77
CA TYR A 88 -5.54 -1.66 2.87
C TYR A 88 -6.93 -1.88 3.47
N LYS A 89 -7.66 -2.91 3.02
CA LYS A 89 -8.97 -3.23 3.58
C LYS A 89 -8.89 -3.56 5.07
N LYS A 90 -7.84 -4.26 5.49
CA LYS A 90 -7.64 -4.60 6.89
C LYS A 90 -7.27 -3.38 7.72
N LEU A 91 -6.34 -2.54 7.25
CA LEU A 91 -5.96 -1.29 7.93
C LEU A 91 -7.13 -0.32 8.05
N SER A 92 -7.94 -0.20 7.01
CA SER A 92 -9.16 0.62 7.04
C SER A 92 -10.16 0.12 8.11
N LYS A 93 -10.26 -1.19 8.32
CA LYS A 93 -11.10 -1.77 9.38
C LYS A 93 -10.52 -1.59 10.79
N ILE A 94 -9.19 -1.68 10.94
CA ILE A 94 -8.51 -1.45 12.22
C ILE A 94 -8.60 0.04 12.61
N GLY A 95 -8.68 0.93 11.63
CA GLY A 95 -8.66 2.37 11.87
C GLY A 95 -7.34 2.84 12.48
N ILE A 96 -7.37 3.91 13.24
CA ILE A 96 -6.16 4.53 13.85
C ILE A 96 -5.49 3.65 14.92
N GLU A 97 -6.20 2.67 15.47
CA GLU A 97 -5.66 1.75 16.47
C GLU A 97 -4.44 0.94 16.00
N TYR A 98 -4.19 0.87 14.68
CA TYR A 98 -2.98 0.23 14.18
C TYR A 98 -1.71 0.90 14.70
N THR A 99 -1.74 2.22 14.97
CA THR A 99 -0.58 2.99 15.45
C THR A 99 -0.11 2.59 16.84
N ASN A 100 -0.96 1.93 17.63
CA ASN A 100 -0.59 1.39 18.93
C ASN A 100 0.40 0.22 18.86
N LYS A 101 0.46 -0.49 17.71
CA LYS A 101 1.28 -1.68 17.53
C LYS A 101 2.32 -1.55 16.42
N TRP A 102 2.00 -0.81 15.36
CA TRP A 102 2.84 -0.61 14.19
C TRP A 102 2.99 0.87 13.88
N SER A 103 4.19 1.31 13.57
CA SER A 103 4.39 2.68 13.11
C SER A 103 3.89 2.87 11.68
N THR A 104 3.48 4.09 11.33
CA THR A 104 3.08 4.43 9.95
C THR A 104 4.20 4.14 8.96
N ALA A 105 5.46 4.41 9.34
CA ALA A 105 6.63 4.12 8.51
C ALA A 105 6.77 2.62 8.24
N GLU A 106 6.53 1.77 9.22
CA GLU A 106 6.59 0.31 9.08
C GLU A 106 5.49 -0.21 8.13
N ILE A 107 4.27 0.34 8.23
CA ILE A 107 3.16 -0.01 7.31
C ILE A 107 3.48 0.43 5.88
N VAL A 108 4.01 1.63 5.67
CA VAL A 108 4.42 2.13 4.36
C VAL A 108 5.53 1.26 3.78
N GLN A 109 6.55 0.92 4.55
CA GLN A 109 7.63 0.03 4.13
C GLN A 109 7.10 -1.37 3.77
N LEU A 110 6.19 -1.93 4.57
CA LEU A 110 5.59 -3.23 4.29
C LEU A 110 4.74 -3.20 3.01
N SER A 111 3.96 -2.14 2.79
CA SER A 111 3.08 -2.01 1.62
C SER A 111 3.83 -1.76 0.31
N SER A 112 5.03 -1.17 0.36
CA SER A 112 5.91 -0.95 -0.78
C SER A 112 6.91 -2.10 -0.93
N GLU A 113 7.99 -2.03 -0.18
CA GLU A 113 9.16 -2.89 -0.27
C GLU A 113 8.87 -4.35 0.15
N GLY A 114 8.10 -4.53 1.23
CA GLY A 114 7.74 -5.87 1.71
C GLY A 114 6.92 -6.66 0.68
N ILE A 115 5.92 -6.02 0.06
CA ILE A 115 5.10 -6.67 -0.97
C ILE A 115 5.89 -6.90 -2.26
N GLU A 116 6.85 -6.04 -2.62
CA GLU A 116 7.74 -6.27 -3.78
C GLU A 116 8.68 -7.48 -3.56
N GLN A 117 9.14 -7.68 -2.34
CA GLN A 117 9.91 -8.90 -2.00
C GLN A 117 9.05 -10.17 -2.12
N LEU A 118 7.76 -10.09 -1.72
CA LEU A 118 6.80 -11.19 -1.92
C LEU A 118 6.49 -11.42 -3.40
N GLU A 119 6.39 -10.38 -4.19
CA GLU A 119 6.27 -10.48 -5.66
C GLU A 119 7.42 -11.31 -6.24
N THR A 120 8.66 -10.97 -5.89
CA THR A 120 9.85 -11.70 -6.34
C THR A 120 9.86 -13.15 -5.86
N TYR A 121 9.37 -13.42 -4.65
CA TYR A 121 9.21 -14.77 -4.14
C TYR A 121 8.30 -15.63 -5.02
N PHE A 122 7.13 -15.11 -5.41
CA PHE A 122 6.18 -15.84 -6.25
C PHE A 122 6.62 -15.94 -7.72
N ALA A 123 7.17 -14.86 -8.28
CA ALA A 123 7.54 -14.78 -9.69
C ALA A 123 8.81 -15.58 -10.04
N ASN A 124 9.79 -15.58 -9.15
CA ASN A 124 11.12 -16.10 -9.45
C ASN A 124 11.51 -17.27 -8.55
N TYR A 125 11.38 -17.13 -7.22
CA TYR A 125 11.87 -18.16 -6.30
C TYR A 125 11.08 -19.46 -6.41
N ILE A 126 9.75 -19.43 -6.39
CA ILE A 126 8.93 -20.65 -6.43
C ILE A 126 9.13 -21.41 -7.76
N PRO A 127 9.02 -20.80 -8.95
CA PRO A 127 9.29 -21.54 -10.19
C PRO A 127 10.71 -22.08 -10.25
N GLN A 128 11.69 -21.30 -9.83
CA GLN A 128 13.09 -21.70 -9.83
C GLN A 128 13.40 -22.77 -8.78
N PHE A 129 12.58 -22.94 -7.76
CA PHE A 129 12.69 -24.05 -6.80
C PHE A 129 12.34 -25.40 -7.43
N PHE A 130 11.31 -25.46 -8.27
CA PHE A 130 10.88 -26.70 -8.91
C PHE A 130 11.77 -27.09 -10.09
N TYR A 131 12.33 -26.14 -10.81
CA TYR A 131 13.14 -26.41 -12.00
C TYR A 131 14.37 -27.29 -11.73
N PRO A 132 15.22 -27.07 -10.69
CA PRO A 132 16.35 -27.90 -10.35
C PRO A 132 15.99 -29.35 -9.95
N LEU A 133 14.75 -29.57 -9.54
CA LEU A 133 14.28 -30.93 -9.21
C LEU A 133 13.84 -31.68 -10.45
N ILE A 134 13.14 -31.02 -11.37
CA ILE A 134 12.54 -31.66 -12.56
C ILE A 134 13.58 -31.84 -13.68
N ALA A 135 14.45 -30.89 -13.91
CA ALA A 135 15.38 -30.87 -15.03
C ALA A 135 16.38 -32.02 -15.00
N PRO A 136 17.07 -32.36 -13.88
CA PRO A 136 18.02 -33.47 -13.83
C PRO A 136 17.35 -34.82 -14.02
N ILE A 137 16.15 -34.99 -13.44
CA ILE A 137 15.39 -36.25 -13.57
C ILE A 137 14.98 -36.48 -15.04
N THR A 138 14.52 -35.43 -15.70
CA THR A 138 14.14 -35.48 -17.13
C THR A 138 15.35 -35.87 -17.99
N LEU A 139 16.49 -35.23 -17.77
CA LEU A 139 17.72 -35.48 -18.50
C LEU A 139 18.24 -36.89 -18.20
N PHE A 140 18.20 -37.34 -16.95
CA PHE A 140 18.58 -38.69 -16.56
C PHE A 140 17.76 -39.72 -17.30
N ILE A 141 16.43 -39.59 -17.35
CA ILE A 141 15.55 -40.51 -18.07
C ILE A 141 15.92 -40.57 -19.55
N ILE A 142 16.06 -39.42 -20.23
CA ILE A 142 16.34 -39.36 -21.67
C ILE A 142 17.70 -40.01 -22.00
N ILE A 143 18.74 -39.66 -21.23
CA ILE A 143 20.13 -40.05 -21.56
C ILE A 143 20.44 -41.46 -21.07
N SER A 144 19.74 -41.98 -20.07
CA SER A 144 19.95 -43.33 -19.57
C SER A 144 19.70 -44.44 -20.64
N PHE A 145 18.78 -44.14 -21.58
CA PHE A 145 18.56 -45.05 -22.74
C PHE A 145 19.73 -45.08 -23.73
N MET A 146 20.59 -44.04 -23.74
CA MET A 146 21.77 -43.98 -24.62
C MET A 146 23.04 -44.42 -23.88
N ASN A 147 23.27 -43.90 -22.68
CA ASN A 147 24.44 -44.20 -21.87
C ASN A 147 24.15 -43.96 -20.39
N PHE A 148 23.96 -45.02 -19.63
CA PHE A 148 23.64 -44.97 -18.21
C PHE A 148 24.73 -44.27 -17.35
N LYS A 149 26.03 -44.48 -17.67
CA LYS A 149 27.12 -43.82 -16.93
C LYS A 149 27.12 -42.31 -17.14
N ALA A 150 26.88 -41.85 -18.37
CA ALA A 150 26.77 -40.42 -18.69
C ALA A 150 25.53 -39.83 -18.03
N ALA A 151 24.40 -40.52 -18.01
CA ALA A 151 23.18 -40.09 -17.33
C ALA A 151 23.40 -39.89 -15.84
N LEU A 152 24.14 -40.77 -15.17
CA LEU A 152 24.46 -40.66 -13.75
C LEU A 152 25.31 -39.42 -13.44
N VAL A 153 26.34 -39.15 -14.27
CA VAL A 153 27.17 -37.93 -14.14
C VAL A 153 26.32 -36.69 -14.30
N LEU A 154 25.43 -36.65 -15.29
CA LEU A 154 24.54 -35.49 -15.53
C LEU A 154 23.55 -35.32 -14.41
N LEU A 155 23.02 -36.37 -13.79
CA LEU A 155 22.12 -36.27 -12.64
C LEU A 155 22.76 -35.50 -11.48
N VAL A 156 24.09 -35.65 -11.29
CA VAL A 156 24.84 -34.96 -10.23
C VAL A 156 25.25 -33.56 -10.66
N CYS A 157 25.72 -33.38 -11.91
CA CYS A 157 26.29 -32.10 -12.36
C CYS A 157 25.22 -31.04 -12.75
N VAL A 158 24.12 -31.48 -13.39
CA VAL A 158 23.09 -30.56 -13.89
C VAL A 158 22.42 -29.71 -12.80
N PRO A 159 22.12 -30.22 -11.58
CA PRO A 159 21.52 -29.44 -10.52
C PRO A 159 22.37 -28.25 -10.04
N LEU A 160 23.70 -28.33 -10.20
CA LEU A 160 24.63 -27.35 -9.65
C LEU A 160 24.38 -25.92 -10.22
N ILE A 161 24.06 -25.80 -11.51
CA ILE A 161 23.81 -24.50 -12.15
C ILE A 161 22.49 -23.86 -11.67
N PRO A 162 21.33 -24.54 -11.74
CA PRO A 162 20.07 -24.00 -11.23
C PRO A 162 20.11 -23.78 -9.71
N MET A 163 20.83 -24.61 -8.93
CA MET A 163 20.99 -24.39 -7.49
C MET A 163 21.74 -23.08 -7.18
N ARG A 164 22.73 -22.72 -8.00
CA ARG A 164 23.41 -21.43 -7.87
C ARG A 164 22.44 -20.27 -8.09
N GLN A 165 21.56 -20.34 -9.09
CA GLN A 165 20.53 -19.34 -9.33
C GLN A 165 19.50 -19.30 -8.20
N LEU A 166 19.10 -20.45 -7.68
CA LEU A 166 18.22 -20.55 -6.52
C LEU A 166 18.85 -19.88 -5.30
N GLY A 167 20.16 -20.01 -5.09
CA GLY A 167 20.90 -19.35 -4.02
C GLY A 167 20.83 -17.83 -4.08
N SER A 168 20.90 -17.23 -5.28
CA SER A 168 20.74 -15.77 -5.42
C SER A 168 19.32 -15.28 -5.10
N TYR A 169 18.30 -16.06 -5.38
CA TYR A 169 16.91 -15.74 -4.98
C TYR A 169 16.60 -16.08 -3.53
N PHE A 170 17.42 -16.88 -2.87
CA PHE A 170 17.17 -17.33 -1.50
C PHE A 170 17.15 -16.19 -0.49
N HIS A 171 18.10 -15.24 -0.60
CA HIS A 171 18.14 -14.08 0.29
C HIS A 171 16.90 -13.20 0.12
N ILE A 172 16.45 -12.98 -1.11
CA ILE A 172 15.23 -12.23 -1.41
C ILE A 172 14.01 -12.97 -0.86
N ALA A 173 13.97 -14.30 -1.02
CA ALA A 173 12.91 -15.13 -0.48
C ALA A 173 12.86 -15.11 1.05
N MET A 174 13.99 -15.07 1.74
CA MET A 174 14.06 -14.95 3.20
C MET A 174 13.51 -13.60 3.68
N ASN A 175 13.89 -12.51 3.01
CA ASN A 175 13.33 -11.18 3.31
C ASN A 175 11.83 -11.15 3.04
N GLY A 176 11.37 -11.74 1.94
CA GLY A 176 9.95 -11.90 1.63
C GLY A 176 9.19 -12.70 2.69
N MET A 177 9.79 -13.74 3.25
CA MET A 177 9.17 -14.50 4.36
C MET A 177 9.03 -13.65 5.62
N ALA A 178 10.04 -12.86 5.98
CA ALA A 178 9.97 -11.95 7.12
C ALA A 178 8.89 -10.86 6.91
N ALA A 179 8.78 -10.32 5.69
CA ALA A 179 7.70 -9.40 5.32
C ALA A 179 6.32 -10.09 5.38
N SER A 180 6.24 -11.36 4.98
CA SER A 180 5.03 -12.19 5.09
C SER A 180 4.55 -12.33 6.53
N ASP A 181 5.45 -12.61 7.46
CA ASP A 181 5.10 -12.78 8.88
C ASP A 181 4.52 -11.48 9.46
N LYS A 182 5.12 -10.34 9.14
CA LYS A 182 4.58 -9.02 9.51
C LYS A 182 3.21 -8.75 8.87
N LEU A 183 3.06 -9.08 7.59
CA LEU A 183 1.81 -8.92 6.85
C LEU A 183 0.69 -9.77 7.49
N PHE A 184 0.96 -11.03 7.80
CA PHE A 184 -0.02 -11.91 8.44
C PHE A 184 -0.35 -11.45 9.87
N ALA A 185 0.62 -10.93 10.61
CA ALA A 185 0.35 -10.35 11.94
C ALA A 185 -0.68 -9.21 11.88
N ILE A 186 -0.67 -8.43 10.80
CA ILE A 186 -1.69 -7.39 10.58
C ILE A 186 -3.01 -7.99 10.09
N LEU A 187 -2.96 -8.88 9.08
CA LEU A 187 -4.15 -9.47 8.47
C LEU A 187 -4.97 -10.33 9.44
N GLU A 188 -4.31 -11.02 10.36
CA GLU A 188 -4.91 -11.93 11.34
C GLU A 188 -5.26 -11.24 12.66
N LYS A 189 -4.91 -9.96 12.83
CA LYS A 189 -5.34 -9.22 14.04
C LYS A 189 -6.87 -9.32 14.14
N GLU A 190 -7.36 -9.82 15.25
CA GLU A 190 -8.78 -9.78 15.56
C GLU A 190 -9.23 -8.32 15.68
N ILE A 191 -10.36 -8.02 15.08
CA ILE A 191 -11.01 -6.71 15.15
C ILE A 191 -12.29 -6.94 15.91
N GLU A 192 -12.46 -6.26 17.02
CA GLU A 192 -13.75 -6.23 17.71
C GLU A 192 -14.78 -5.60 16.77
N GLU A 193 -15.77 -6.38 16.36
CA GLU A 193 -16.84 -5.89 15.50
C GLU A 193 -17.73 -4.97 16.33
N LYS A 194 -17.65 -3.67 16.05
CA LYS A 194 -18.53 -2.68 16.66
C LYS A 194 -19.96 -2.88 16.20
N GLN A 195 -20.90 -2.79 17.12
CA GLN A 195 -22.31 -3.00 16.84
C GLN A 195 -22.87 -1.89 15.94
N ASN A 196 -23.62 -2.27 14.92
CA ASN A 196 -24.42 -1.33 14.14
C ASN A 196 -25.77 -1.13 14.86
N VAL A 197 -25.91 -0.03 15.56
CA VAL A 197 -27.12 0.32 16.32
C VAL A 197 -27.90 1.39 15.59
N LYS A 198 -29.22 1.42 15.75
CA LYS A 198 -30.07 2.53 15.30
C LYS A 198 -30.25 3.48 16.48
N LEU A 199 -29.87 4.75 16.31
CA LEU A 199 -29.97 5.74 17.37
C LEU A 199 -31.36 6.37 17.39
N ASP A 200 -31.98 6.45 18.56
CA ASP A 200 -33.25 7.13 18.78
C ASP A 200 -33.03 8.65 19.02
N SER A 201 -31.86 9.04 19.48
CA SER A 201 -31.48 10.44 19.74
C SER A 201 -30.00 10.67 19.45
N TYR A 202 -29.60 11.93 19.31
CA TYR A 202 -28.22 12.33 19.03
C TYR A 202 -27.62 13.11 20.21
N SER A 203 -27.79 12.60 21.43
CA SER A 203 -27.15 13.16 22.61
C SER A 203 -25.77 12.59 22.82
N ILE A 204 -24.79 13.44 23.13
CA ILE A 204 -23.42 13.04 23.49
C ILE A 204 -23.23 13.35 24.96
N SER A 205 -22.68 12.42 25.72
CA SER A 205 -22.36 12.63 27.14
C SER A 205 -21.04 11.97 27.52
N ALA A 206 -20.30 12.66 28.37
CA ALA A 206 -19.12 12.13 29.06
C ALA A 206 -19.32 12.25 30.56
N HIS A 207 -19.01 11.19 31.29
CA HIS A 207 -19.04 11.18 32.75
C HIS A 207 -17.78 10.57 33.32
N ASN A 208 -17.08 11.35 34.12
CA ASN A 208 -15.81 10.97 34.75
C ASN A 208 -14.81 10.38 33.75
N LEU A 209 -14.63 11.02 32.59
CA LEU A 209 -13.82 10.54 31.49
C LEU A 209 -12.34 10.78 31.77
N HIS A 210 -11.56 9.72 31.84
CA HIS A 210 -10.13 9.71 32.00
C HIS A 210 -9.45 9.04 30.81
N PHE A 211 -8.36 9.62 30.31
CA PHE A 211 -7.57 9.03 29.24
C PHE A 211 -6.13 9.52 29.22
N GLY A 212 -5.21 8.65 28.87
CA GLY A 212 -3.82 8.95 28.57
C GLY A 212 -3.29 8.09 27.44
N TYR A 213 -2.37 8.64 26.63
CA TYR A 213 -1.69 7.90 25.56
C TYR A 213 -0.60 6.96 26.10
N THR A 214 -0.06 7.33 27.26
CA THR A 214 0.95 6.60 28.02
C THR A 214 0.49 6.59 29.49
N ASP A 215 1.38 6.33 30.42
CA ASP A 215 1.09 6.33 31.87
C ASP A 215 0.61 7.69 32.40
N LYS A 216 0.87 8.77 31.65
CA LYS A 216 0.41 10.12 32.03
C LYS A 216 -0.97 10.39 31.46
N GLU A 217 -1.93 10.67 32.32
CA GLU A 217 -3.27 11.07 31.94
C GLU A 217 -3.29 12.46 31.30
N VAL A 218 -3.98 12.57 30.16
CA VAL A 218 -4.25 13.82 29.45
C VAL A 218 -5.63 14.36 29.79
N LEU A 219 -6.59 13.47 30.00
CA LEU A 219 -7.94 13.81 30.45
C LEU A 219 -8.16 13.25 31.85
N GLN A 220 -8.64 14.10 32.76
CA GLN A 220 -8.80 13.80 34.16
C GLN A 220 -10.19 14.20 34.62
N GLY A 221 -11.13 13.24 34.64
CA GLY A 221 -12.48 13.43 35.15
C GLY A 221 -13.32 14.43 34.34
N ILE A 222 -13.31 14.34 33.02
CA ILE A 222 -14.08 15.24 32.14
C ILE A 222 -15.57 14.86 32.18
N HIS A 223 -16.41 15.91 32.34
CA HIS A 223 -17.87 15.81 32.33
C HIS A 223 -18.46 16.81 31.34
N PHE A 224 -19.31 16.33 30.42
CA PHE A 224 -20.13 17.20 29.58
C PHE A 224 -21.36 16.42 29.06
N LYS A 225 -22.38 17.15 28.65
CA LYS A 225 -23.56 16.63 27.97
C LYS A 225 -24.02 17.63 26.93
N ALA A 226 -24.34 17.16 25.75
CA ALA A 226 -24.86 17.97 24.65
C ALA A 226 -26.02 17.29 23.94
N PHE A 227 -26.96 18.09 23.48
CA PHE A 227 -28.08 17.65 22.66
C PHE A 227 -28.47 18.75 21.67
N LYS A 228 -28.17 18.54 20.38
CA LYS A 228 -28.48 19.48 19.28
C LYS A 228 -27.97 20.92 19.52
N GLU A 229 -26.81 21.03 20.11
CA GLU A 229 -26.19 22.32 20.44
C GLU A 229 -24.71 22.35 20.01
N MET A 230 -24.12 23.54 19.97
CA MET A 230 -22.71 23.72 19.69
C MET A 230 -21.92 23.70 21.00
N ILE A 231 -20.91 22.84 21.08
CA ILE A 231 -19.97 22.81 22.22
C ILE A 231 -18.60 23.31 21.75
N GLY A 232 -18.03 24.23 22.52
CA GLY A 232 -16.67 24.69 22.35
C GLY A 232 -15.76 24.10 23.42
N PHE A 233 -14.73 23.34 23.02
CA PHE A 233 -13.67 22.89 23.93
C PHE A 233 -12.54 23.93 23.94
N VAL A 234 -12.24 24.50 25.09
CA VAL A 234 -11.20 25.51 25.31
C VAL A 234 -10.22 25.01 26.38
N GLY A 235 -8.93 25.26 26.19
CA GLY A 235 -7.89 24.83 27.15
C GLY A 235 -6.54 24.67 26.47
N GLU A 236 -5.48 24.48 27.24
CA GLU A 236 -4.13 24.31 26.73
C GLU A 236 -3.93 22.94 26.07
N SER A 237 -4.48 21.87 26.64
CA SER A 237 -4.32 20.49 26.22
C SER A 237 -5.63 19.70 26.24
N GLY A 238 -5.67 18.52 25.65
CA GLY A 238 -6.79 17.57 25.73
C GLY A 238 -7.91 17.74 24.69
N LYS A 239 -8.02 18.88 24.00
CA LYS A 239 -9.12 19.16 23.03
C LYS A 239 -9.18 18.14 21.90
N SER A 240 -8.07 17.92 21.21
CA SER A 240 -7.97 16.93 20.13
C SER A 240 -8.15 15.50 20.65
N THR A 241 -7.74 15.23 21.88
CA THR A 241 -7.93 13.95 22.56
C THR A 241 -9.41 13.62 22.76
N ILE A 242 -10.20 14.60 23.22
CA ILE A 242 -11.66 14.45 23.35
C ILE A 242 -12.29 14.13 21.99
N VAL A 243 -11.90 14.89 20.94
CA VAL A 243 -12.40 14.63 19.57
C VAL A 243 -12.01 13.24 19.08
N SER A 244 -10.78 12.80 19.32
CA SER A 244 -10.32 11.46 18.95
C SER A 244 -11.11 10.34 19.66
N LEU A 245 -11.44 10.53 20.95
CA LEU A 245 -12.28 9.60 21.70
C LEU A 245 -13.71 9.60 21.17
N LEU A 246 -14.28 10.76 20.88
CA LEU A 246 -15.61 10.87 20.27
C LEU A 246 -15.67 10.20 18.90
N MET A 247 -14.60 10.26 18.13
CA MET A 247 -14.47 9.54 16.85
C MET A 247 -14.15 8.05 17.02
N GLY A 248 -14.19 7.50 18.25
CA GLY A 248 -13.95 6.10 18.55
C GLY A 248 -12.57 5.59 18.12
N GLN A 249 -11.57 6.49 18.08
CA GLN A 249 -10.19 6.15 17.70
C GLN A 249 -9.47 5.39 18.80
N TYR A 250 -9.89 5.55 20.05
CA TYR A 250 -9.34 4.87 21.21
C TYR A 250 -10.47 4.28 22.06
N SER A 251 -10.30 3.04 22.51
CA SER A 251 -11.27 2.33 23.34
C SER A 251 -10.82 2.19 24.80
N ASN A 252 -9.56 2.49 25.13
CA ASN A 252 -8.90 2.27 26.42
C ASN A 252 -9.08 3.44 27.40
N TYR A 253 -10.19 4.17 27.36
CA TYR A 253 -10.53 5.20 28.35
C TYR A 253 -11.26 4.61 29.56
N ARG A 254 -11.21 5.33 30.69
CA ARG A 254 -11.99 5.05 31.91
C ARG A 254 -13.10 6.08 32.07
N GLY A 255 -14.18 5.70 32.73
CA GLY A 255 -15.41 6.48 32.81
C GLY A 255 -16.37 6.11 31.67
N GLU A 256 -17.34 6.99 31.41
CA GLU A 256 -18.38 6.79 30.39
C GLU A 256 -18.28 7.84 29.30
N LEU A 257 -18.37 7.39 28.04
CA LEU A 257 -18.47 8.28 26.87
C LEU A 257 -19.52 7.70 25.92
N LYS A 258 -20.71 8.33 25.92
CA LYS A 258 -21.89 7.79 25.27
C LYS A 258 -22.39 8.66 24.11
N LEU A 259 -22.85 7.98 23.07
CA LEU A 259 -23.70 8.56 22.02
C LEU A 259 -25.10 7.99 22.19
N SER A 260 -26.07 8.83 22.56
CA SER A 260 -27.37 8.38 23.05
C SER A 260 -27.20 7.51 24.32
N ASN A 261 -27.65 6.28 24.28
CA ASN A 261 -27.53 5.33 25.39
C ASN A 261 -26.41 4.30 25.24
N TYR A 262 -25.57 4.43 24.16
CA TYR A 262 -24.55 3.44 23.81
C TYR A 262 -23.15 3.99 24.08
N GLU A 263 -22.27 3.17 24.63
CA GLU A 263 -20.86 3.49 24.73
C GLU A 263 -20.23 3.63 23.33
N ILE A 264 -19.45 4.69 23.09
CA ILE A 264 -18.82 4.96 21.80
C ILE A 264 -17.85 3.85 21.40
N LYS A 265 -17.17 3.23 22.35
CA LYS A 265 -16.25 2.12 22.09
C LYS A 265 -16.94 0.87 21.53
N ASP A 266 -18.22 0.65 21.82
CA ASP A 266 -18.95 -0.58 21.51
C ASP A 266 -19.73 -0.50 20.19
N ILE A 267 -19.95 0.71 19.66
CA ILE A 267 -20.78 0.94 18.48
C ILE A 267 -20.00 1.50 17.30
N ASN A 268 -20.52 1.23 16.09
CA ASN A 268 -20.04 1.88 14.88
C ASN A 268 -20.62 3.31 14.80
N ILE A 269 -19.79 4.31 15.05
CA ILE A 269 -20.18 5.71 15.10
C ILE A 269 -20.15 6.42 13.75
N TYR A 270 -19.45 5.87 12.76
CA TYR A 270 -19.23 6.54 11.46
C TYR A 270 -20.51 6.92 10.69
N PRO A 271 -21.65 6.21 10.80
CA PRO A 271 -22.91 6.66 10.22
C PRO A 271 -23.49 7.93 10.86
N TYR A 272 -23.04 8.28 12.06
CA TYR A 272 -23.66 9.33 12.91
C TYR A 272 -22.75 10.52 13.15
N MET A 273 -21.43 10.37 12.98
CA MET A 273 -20.43 11.39 13.29
C MET A 273 -19.44 11.53 12.15
N ALA A 274 -19.07 12.78 11.86
CA ALA A 274 -18.01 13.10 10.90
C ALA A 274 -17.02 14.09 11.52
N LEU A 275 -15.75 13.95 11.18
CA LEU A 275 -14.69 14.85 11.60
C LEU A 275 -14.22 15.69 10.42
N VAL A 276 -14.25 17.01 10.58
CA VAL A 276 -13.57 17.94 9.68
C VAL A 276 -12.28 18.39 10.36
N SER A 277 -11.15 17.89 9.89
CA SER A 277 -9.83 18.23 10.42
C SER A 277 -9.22 19.43 9.70
N LEU A 278 -8.28 20.12 10.37
CA LEU A 278 -7.49 21.20 9.73
C LEU A 278 -6.57 20.66 8.62
N GLU A 279 -6.14 19.43 8.75
CA GLU A 279 -5.28 18.71 7.79
C GLU A 279 -6.10 17.68 7.00
N SER A 280 -7.10 18.19 6.24
CA SER A 280 -7.87 17.34 5.34
C SER A 280 -7.04 16.93 4.13
N TYR A 281 -7.02 15.64 3.81
CA TYR A 281 -6.29 15.08 2.66
C TYR A 281 -7.24 14.92 1.47
N LEU A 282 -6.81 15.41 0.31
CA LEU A 282 -7.47 15.18 -0.97
C LEU A 282 -6.59 14.25 -1.81
N PHE A 283 -7.18 13.22 -2.38
CA PHE A 283 -6.51 12.31 -3.28
C PHE A 283 -6.33 12.94 -4.66
N SER A 284 -5.21 12.64 -5.31
CA SER A 284 -5.00 12.98 -6.71
C SER A 284 -6.05 12.27 -7.58
N GLY A 285 -6.73 13.01 -8.43
CA GLY A 285 -7.86 12.53 -9.23
C GLY A 285 -8.93 13.59 -9.41
N THR A 286 -10.14 13.22 -9.77
CA THR A 286 -11.25 14.16 -9.92
C THR A 286 -11.90 14.49 -8.57
N LEU A 287 -12.65 15.61 -8.52
CA LEU A 287 -13.51 15.90 -7.37
C LEU A 287 -14.54 14.79 -7.14
N LYS A 288 -15.09 14.22 -8.22
CA LYS A 288 -15.99 13.08 -8.18
C LYS A 288 -15.36 11.88 -7.48
N ASP A 289 -14.11 11.53 -7.81
CA ASP A 289 -13.39 10.42 -7.18
C ASP A 289 -13.23 10.66 -5.68
N ASN A 290 -12.87 11.87 -5.28
CA ASN A 290 -12.70 12.25 -3.88
C ASN A 290 -14.01 12.19 -3.08
N LEU A 291 -15.12 12.62 -3.67
CA LEU A 291 -16.44 12.56 -3.03
C LEU A 291 -16.95 11.12 -2.94
N SER A 292 -16.59 10.25 -3.90
CA SER A 292 -16.97 8.84 -3.93
C SER A 292 -16.21 7.97 -2.92
N VAL A 293 -15.11 8.45 -2.35
CA VAL A 293 -14.33 7.69 -1.34
C VAL A 293 -15.19 7.30 -0.13
N ALA A 294 -16.07 8.19 0.30
CA ALA A 294 -16.91 7.95 1.48
C ALA A 294 -18.14 7.09 1.17
N LYS A 295 -18.75 7.29 0.01
CA LYS A 295 -19.99 6.63 -0.43
C LYS A 295 -20.10 6.75 -1.93
N ASP A 296 -20.57 5.68 -2.55
CA ASP A 296 -20.97 5.70 -3.96
C ASP A 296 -22.25 6.55 -4.09
N ALA A 297 -22.08 7.85 -4.38
CA ALA A 297 -23.17 8.82 -4.46
C ALA A 297 -23.45 9.20 -5.92
N SER A 298 -24.70 9.48 -6.22
CA SER A 298 -25.07 10.00 -7.53
C SER A 298 -24.59 11.44 -7.72
N GLU A 299 -24.33 11.87 -8.95
CA GLU A 299 -23.91 13.25 -9.26
C GLU A 299 -24.89 14.30 -8.72
N LYS A 300 -26.19 13.95 -8.69
CA LYS A 300 -27.23 14.80 -8.14
C LYS A 300 -27.07 15.00 -6.62
N GLU A 301 -26.72 13.94 -5.88
CA GLU A 301 -26.42 14.02 -4.46
C GLU A 301 -25.15 14.83 -4.20
N MET A 302 -24.09 14.62 -5.00
CA MET A 302 -22.84 15.37 -4.90
C MET A 302 -23.07 16.86 -5.10
N ASN A 303 -23.79 17.26 -6.15
CA ASN A 303 -24.11 18.65 -6.42
C ASN A 303 -24.98 19.29 -5.31
N SER A 304 -25.96 18.55 -4.79
CA SER A 304 -26.77 19.01 -3.64
C SER A 304 -25.93 19.27 -2.39
N VAL A 305 -24.92 18.43 -2.13
CA VAL A 305 -23.99 18.67 -1.01
C VAL A 305 -23.11 19.89 -1.26
N LEU A 306 -22.56 20.03 -2.49
CA LEU A 306 -21.74 21.18 -2.86
C LEU A 306 -22.51 22.50 -2.78
N GLU A 307 -23.80 22.50 -3.12
CA GLU A 307 -24.70 23.63 -2.97
C GLU A 307 -24.90 23.97 -1.49
N LYS A 308 -25.19 22.97 -0.64
CA LYS A 308 -25.38 23.17 0.80
C LYS A 308 -24.15 23.77 1.50
N VAL A 309 -22.94 23.41 1.06
CA VAL A 309 -21.69 23.99 1.59
C VAL A 309 -21.29 25.29 0.88
N GLY A 310 -22.06 25.71 -0.13
CA GLY A 310 -21.88 27.03 -0.81
C GLY A 310 -20.68 27.11 -1.75
N ILE A 311 -20.22 25.98 -2.30
CA ILE A 311 -19.08 25.94 -3.25
C ILE A 311 -19.45 25.43 -4.64
N LEU A 312 -20.73 25.18 -4.92
CA LEU A 312 -21.19 24.63 -6.19
C LEU A 312 -20.80 25.51 -7.38
N ASP A 313 -21.00 26.85 -7.28
CA ASP A 313 -20.66 27.79 -8.35
C ASP A 313 -19.16 27.76 -8.65
N PHE A 314 -18.32 27.77 -7.62
CA PHE A 314 -16.87 27.63 -7.78
C PHE A 314 -16.50 26.32 -8.48
N VAL A 315 -17.13 25.21 -8.12
CA VAL A 315 -16.89 23.90 -8.74
C VAL A 315 -17.30 23.91 -10.23
N HIS A 316 -18.42 24.54 -10.56
CA HIS A 316 -18.85 24.69 -11.95
C HIS A 316 -17.88 25.52 -12.79
N GLU A 317 -17.37 26.63 -12.26
CA GLU A 317 -16.36 27.48 -12.91
C GLU A 317 -15.04 26.73 -13.17
N GLN A 318 -14.71 25.74 -12.34
CA GLN A 318 -13.46 24.94 -12.44
C GLN A 318 -13.62 23.64 -13.26
N GLY A 319 -14.75 23.40 -13.92
CA GLY A 319 -15.00 22.23 -14.76
C GLY A 319 -15.91 21.18 -14.13
N GLY A 320 -16.65 21.52 -13.08
CA GLY A 320 -17.63 20.65 -12.44
C GLY A 320 -17.01 19.51 -11.64
N LEU A 321 -17.75 18.42 -11.51
CA LEU A 321 -17.30 17.23 -10.75
C LEU A 321 -16.05 16.55 -11.35
N ASN A 322 -15.76 16.81 -12.62
CA ASN A 322 -14.57 16.28 -13.30
C ASN A 322 -13.33 17.18 -13.13
N MET A 323 -13.44 18.29 -12.39
CA MET A 323 -12.25 19.10 -12.07
C MET A 323 -11.17 18.23 -11.42
N HIS A 324 -9.94 18.34 -11.94
CA HIS A 324 -8.82 17.55 -11.46
C HIS A 324 -8.24 18.18 -10.20
N ILE A 325 -8.15 17.37 -9.15
CA ILE A 325 -7.49 17.76 -7.89
C ILE A 325 -6.07 17.24 -7.99
N GLU A 326 -5.16 18.11 -8.36
CA GLU A 326 -3.74 17.82 -8.29
C GLU A 326 -3.24 18.07 -6.86
N LYS A 327 -2.34 17.21 -6.35
CA LYS A 327 -1.50 17.58 -5.21
C LYS A 327 -0.89 18.92 -5.57
N ARG A 328 -1.12 19.95 -4.75
CA ARG A 328 -0.57 21.28 -5.01
C ARG A 328 0.93 21.12 -5.29
N PRO A 329 1.41 21.41 -6.51
CA PRO A 329 2.78 21.07 -6.94
C PRO A 329 3.87 21.78 -6.11
N PHE A 330 3.46 22.69 -5.21
CA PHE A 330 4.36 23.50 -4.41
C PHE A 330 4.37 23.16 -2.90
N MET A 331 3.65 22.11 -2.46
CA MET A 331 3.62 21.77 -1.01
C MET A 331 4.98 21.27 -0.52
N GLU A 332 5.74 20.58 -1.34
CA GLU A 332 7.08 20.06 -0.98
C GLU A 332 8.17 21.13 -1.07
N THR A 333 7.97 22.16 -1.92
CA THR A 333 8.93 23.25 -2.15
C THR A 333 8.53 24.57 -1.49
N LYS A 334 7.35 24.62 -0.86
CA LYS A 334 6.83 25.84 -0.23
C LYS A 334 7.57 26.14 1.06
N THR A 335 8.47 27.11 1.00
CA THR A 335 9.18 27.61 2.18
C THR A 335 8.37 28.67 2.92
N PHE A 336 7.93 29.75 2.25
CA PHE A 336 7.21 30.86 2.88
C PHE A 336 6.11 31.42 1.99
N CYS A 337 5.02 31.95 2.62
CA CYS A 337 3.88 32.55 1.91
C CYS A 337 4.24 33.79 1.09
N SER A 338 5.32 34.51 1.42
CA SER A 338 5.80 35.69 0.68
C SER A 338 6.36 35.38 -0.70
N GLN A 339 6.88 34.15 -0.90
CA GLN A 339 7.48 33.67 -2.16
C GLN A 339 6.54 32.76 -2.96
N CYS A 340 5.37 32.44 -2.40
CA CYS A 340 4.43 31.54 -3.05
C CYS A 340 3.77 32.21 -4.27
N LYS A 341 3.90 31.59 -5.45
CA LYS A 341 3.26 32.03 -6.70
C LYS A 341 1.72 31.91 -6.64
N VAL A 342 1.19 31.05 -5.77
CA VAL A 342 -0.24 30.81 -5.61
C VAL A 342 -0.77 31.67 -4.46
N HIS A 343 -1.68 32.56 -4.78
CA HIS A 343 -2.29 33.44 -3.82
C HIS A 343 -3.55 32.83 -3.22
N CYS A 344 -3.38 32.16 -2.05
CA CYS A 344 -4.46 31.43 -1.37
C CYS A 344 -5.54 32.30 -0.72
N TYR A 345 -5.34 33.63 -0.59
CA TYR A 345 -6.25 34.54 0.09
C TYR A 345 -6.88 35.58 -0.86
N LYS A 346 -8.15 35.91 -0.62
CA LYS A 346 -8.81 37.03 -1.30
C LYS A 346 -8.03 38.32 -1.03
N LYS A 347 -8.13 39.31 -1.93
CA LYS A 347 -7.33 40.56 -1.90
C LYS A 347 -7.38 41.28 -0.55
N ASP A 348 -8.57 41.41 0.04
CA ASP A 348 -8.82 42.04 1.34
C ASP A 348 -8.15 41.32 2.52
N LYS A 349 -8.24 39.99 2.54
CA LYS A 349 -7.61 39.15 3.57
C LYS A 349 -6.09 39.12 3.42
N ARG A 350 -5.60 39.19 2.20
CA ARG A 350 -4.17 39.28 1.90
C ARG A 350 -3.54 40.57 2.44
N GLU A 351 -4.25 41.70 2.38
CA GLU A 351 -3.77 42.94 3.00
C GLU A 351 -3.74 42.86 4.53
N GLN A 352 -4.75 42.25 5.13
CA GLN A 352 -4.77 42.01 6.58
C GLN A 352 -3.59 41.19 7.03
N ILE A 353 -3.31 40.05 6.33
CA ILE A 353 -2.17 39.19 6.63
C ILE A 353 -0.85 39.92 6.42
N ARG A 354 -0.70 40.74 5.37
CA ARG A 354 0.50 41.56 5.18
C ARG A 354 0.73 42.55 6.35
N LYS A 355 -0.33 43.17 6.90
CA LYS A 355 -0.21 44.02 8.09
C LYS A 355 0.28 43.25 9.30
N VAL A 356 -0.28 42.05 9.53
CA VAL A 356 0.16 41.15 10.61
C VAL A 356 1.63 40.74 10.43
N MET A 357 2.03 40.34 9.22
CA MET A 357 3.41 39.95 8.94
C MET A 357 4.41 41.11 9.10
N ARG A 358 4.05 42.35 8.69
CA ARG A 358 4.87 43.52 8.92
C ARG A 358 5.02 43.87 10.41
N PHE A 359 4.00 43.60 11.20
CA PHE A 359 4.06 43.79 12.64
C PHE A 359 4.87 42.73 13.38
N SER A 360 4.74 41.44 12.96
CA SER A 360 5.38 40.31 13.61
C SER A 360 6.83 40.09 13.15
N GLY A 361 7.16 40.43 11.90
CA GLY A 361 8.47 40.17 11.29
C GLY A 361 9.66 40.69 12.11
N PRO A 362 9.72 42.01 12.48
CA PRO A 362 10.81 42.52 13.30
C PRO A 362 10.88 41.91 14.70
N ARG A 363 9.73 41.49 15.26
CA ARG A 363 9.67 40.84 16.57
C ARG A 363 10.19 39.43 16.55
N MET A 364 10.07 38.73 15.41
CA MET A 364 10.61 37.37 15.21
C MET A 364 12.13 37.35 15.36
N LEU A 365 12.84 38.43 15.04
CA LEU A 365 14.29 38.55 15.27
C LEU A 365 14.67 38.47 16.76
N VAL A 366 13.80 38.96 17.64
CA VAL A 366 14.05 38.97 19.09
C VAL A 366 13.59 37.68 19.74
N TYR A 367 12.41 37.17 19.37
CA TYR A 367 11.81 35.99 20.02
C TYR A 367 12.24 34.66 19.41
N HIS A 368 12.57 34.63 18.11
CA HIS A 368 12.96 33.42 17.37
C HIS A 368 14.10 33.71 16.38
N PRO A 369 15.30 34.05 16.84
CA PRO A 369 16.40 34.51 15.99
C PRO A 369 16.82 33.45 14.95
N ILE A 370 16.82 32.16 15.30
CA ILE A 370 17.18 31.06 14.37
C ILE A 370 16.18 30.96 13.20
N MET A 371 14.88 31.11 13.49
CA MET A 371 13.85 31.12 12.44
C MET A 371 13.96 32.36 11.55
N ALA A 372 14.28 33.50 12.11
CA ALA A 372 14.47 34.74 11.35
C ALA A 372 15.69 34.66 10.40
N ILE A 373 16.81 34.10 10.87
CA ILE A 373 18.01 33.87 10.06
C ILE A 373 17.72 32.87 8.94
N ARG A 374 17.01 31.78 9.23
CA ARG A 374 16.60 30.79 8.24
C ARG A 374 15.68 31.37 7.20
N HIS A 375 14.75 32.25 7.60
CA HIS A 375 13.86 32.99 6.69
C HIS A 375 14.64 33.91 5.76
N LEU A 376 15.63 34.65 6.29
CA LEU A 376 16.51 35.53 5.53
C LEU A 376 17.38 34.73 4.54
N TYR A 377 17.93 33.61 4.95
CA TYR A 377 18.73 32.71 4.11
C TYR A 377 17.93 32.25 2.89
N TYR A 378 16.71 31.76 3.06
CA TYR A 378 15.85 31.34 1.94
C TYR A 378 15.39 32.50 1.06
N GLN A 379 15.27 33.74 1.59
CA GLN A 379 14.99 34.91 0.76
C GLN A 379 16.15 35.31 -0.14
N ILE A 380 17.38 35.00 0.24
CA ILE A 380 18.59 35.33 -0.52
C ILE A 380 18.94 34.22 -1.52
N THR A 381 18.73 32.95 -1.15
CA THR A 381 19.13 31.80 -1.98
C THR A 381 18.10 31.42 -3.04
N ASP A 382 16.83 31.75 -2.87
CA ASP A 382 15.76 31.47 -3.85
C ASP A 382 15.50 32.65 -4.83
N LYS A 383 16.49 33.50 -5.05
CA LYS A 383 16.51 34.44 -6.15
C LYS A 383 17.31 33.84 -7.31
#